data_680c38bcd4f259247fb6a248a0873ae3
#
_entry.id   680c38bcd4f259247fb6a248a0873ae3
#
_cell.length_a   1.000
_cell.length_b   1.000
_cell.length_c   1.000
_cell.angle_alpha   90.00
_cell.angle_beta   90.00
_cell.angle_gamma   90.00
#
_symmetry.space_group_name_H-M   'P 1'
#
loop_
_entity.id
_entity.type
_entity.pdbx_description
1 polymer ?
#
loop_
_entity_poly.entity_id
_entity_poly.type
_entity_poly.pdbx_seq_one_letter_code
_entity_poly.pdbx_strand_id
1 'polypeptide(L)'
;MDNQCKELRQCIKKISSENECDSSTLKLLTDLRVLDFDKLTPFSNFLMCKSELLIDVDIQGNVTRTVKSTAIALREIKTRERIIEYLKLENEAALNISIDPKIKIKSCYRKKCKIDIKKEISESGNIIVRLRLNYEPPLEAGDVEEYSFTKMDLNLHRMFKENDEEETVELEGLKIIEPTLFARITVTFPLNYPLKEEKYVLGAFSASPTMNAWNNYVDMNVPVEKTREGDKLILTSELWKPIFPATYAVAWRIPIREEFERYLSSRKKQEN
;
A
#
# COMPACT_ATOMS: atom_id res chain seq x y z
N MET A 1 -9.96 -4.80 -29.49
CA MET A 1 -9.27 -4.88 -28.17
C MET A 1 -8.76 -3.51 -27.68
N ASP A 2 -8.25 -2.65 -28.58
CA ASP A 2 -7.63 -1.36 -28.18
C ASP A 2 -8.61 -0.30 -27.59
N ASN A 3 -9.84 -0.23 -28.09
CA ASN A 3 -10.80 0.76 -27.59
C ASN A 3 -11.32 0.43 -26.18
N GLN A 4 -11.62 -0.83 -25.91
CA GLN A 4 -12.06 -1.28 -24.57
C GLN A 4 -10.98 -1.06 -23.50
N CYS A 5 -9.70 -1.27 -23.84
CA CYS A 5 -8.60 -0.97 -22.94
C CYS A 5 -8.44 0.53 -22.68
N LYS A 6 -8.69 1.39 -23.69
CA LYS A 6 -8.63 2.84 -23.51
C LYS A 6 -9.79 3.35 -22.65
N GLU A 7 -11.01 2.87 -22.88
CA GLU A 7 -12.19 3.22 -22.07
C GLU A 7 -12.01 2.75 -20.63
N LEU A 8 -11.52 1.51 -20.42
CA LEU A 8 -11.21 1.02 -19.09
C LEU A 8 -10.16 1.90 -18.39
N ARG A 9 -9.06 2.26 -19.06
CA ARG A 9 -8.04 3.15 -18.51
C ARG A 9 -8.61 4.52 -18.15
N GLN A 10 -9.52 5.07 -18.98
CA GLN A 10 -10.19 6.34 -18.69
C GLN A 10 -11.12 6.21 -17.46
N CYS A 11 -11.91 5.14 -17.35
CA CYS A 11 -12.75 4.89 -16.18
C CYS A 11 -11.93 4.75 -14.91
N ILE A 12 -10.83 3.99 -14.95
CA ILE A 12 -9.98 3.80 -13.79
C ILE A 12 -9.22 5.09 -13.44
N LYS A 13 -8.79 5.89 -14.43
CA LYS A 13 -8.25 7.23 -14.21
C LYS A 13 -9.28 8.13 -13.52
N LYS A 14 -10.53 8.09 -13.93
CA LYS A 14 -11.62 8.83 -13.32
C LYS A 14 -11.85 8.40 -11.86
N ILE A 15 -11.92 7.09 -11.58
CA ILE A 15 -11.97 6.55 -10.23
C ILE A 15 -10.74 7.00 -9.41
N SER A 16 -9.56 7.06 -10.02
CA SER A 16 -8.31 7.41 -9.33
C SER A 16 -8.14 8.91 -9.09
N SER A 17 -8.61 9.78 -9.99
CA SER A 17 -8.43 11.24 -9.91
C SER A 17 -9.56 11.96 -9.19
N GLU A 18 -10.80 11.48 -9.32
CA GLU A 18 -11.98 12.19 -8.83
C GLU A 18 -12.55 11.60 -7.54
N ASN A 19 -12.01 10.49 -7.03
CA ASN A 19 -12.57 9.72 -5.90
C ASN A 19 -14.05 9.34 -6.10
N GLU A 20 -14.55 9.37 -7.34
CA GLU A 20 -15.92 9.07 -7.68
C GLU A 20 -16.02 7.68 -8.29
N CYS A 21 -16.20 6.67 -7.44
CA CYS A 21 -16.73 5.39 -7.85
C CYS A 21 -18.25 5.46 -7.64
N ASP A 22 -18.99 5.78 -8.67
CA ASP A 22 -20.43 5.82 -8.65
C ASP A 22 -21.04 4.56 -9.27
N SER A 23 -22.36 4.41 -9.14
CA SER A 23 -23.11 3.31 -9.74
C SER A 23 -22.98 3.25 -11.27
N SER A 24 -22.72 4.37 -11.92
CA SER A 24 -22.53 4.46 -13.38
C SER A 24 -21.19 3.85 -13.80
N THR A 25 -20.14 4.10 -13.04
CA THR A 25 -18.82 3.50 -13.23
C THR A 25 -18.86 1.98 -13.02
N LEU A 26 -19.58 1.53 -11.98
CA LEU A 26 -19.78 0.10 -11.71
C LEU A 26 -20.53 -0.57 -12.86
N LYS A 27 -21.61 0.05 -13.35
CA LYS A 27 -22.38 -0.43 -14.49
C LYS A 27 -21.52 -0.52 -15.75
N LEU A 28 -20.71 0.51 -16.02
CA LEU A 28 -19.81 0.52 -17.17
C LEU A 28 -18.75 -0.59 -17.09
N LEU A 29 -18.16 -0.83 -15.91
CA LEU A 29 -17.23 -1.93 -15.71
C LEU A 29 -17.89 -3.31 -15.92
N THR A 30 -19.15 -3.45 -15.55
CA THR A 30 -19.96 -4.66 -15.79
C THR A 30 -20.30 -4.81 -17.25
N ASP A 31 -20.79 -3.75 -17.91
CA ASP A 31 -21.15 -3.74 -19.32
C ASP A 31 -19.94 -4.03 -20.24
N LEU A 32 -18.75 -3.58 -19.86
CA LEU A 32 -17.49 -3.87 -20.54
C LEU A 32 -17.00 -5.31 -20.29
N ARG A 33 -17.74 -6.14 -19.54
CA ARG A 33 -17.35 -7.50 -19.12
C ARG A 33 -15.97 -7.57 -18.47
N VAL A 34 -15.53 -6.46 -17.90
CA VAL A 34 -14.27 -6.40 -17.15
C VAL A 34 -14.41 -7.09 -15.82
N LEU A 35 -15.64 -7.06 -15.26
CA LEU A 35 -16.03 -7.66 -14.02
C LEU A 35 -17.10 -8.70 -14.29
N ASP A 36 -16.74 -9.94 -14.06
CA ASP A 36 -17.69 -11.04 -13.93
C ASP A 36 -18.02 -11.17 -12.44
N PHE A 37 -19.01 -10.40 -11.98
CA PHE A 37 -19.39 -10.35 -10.57
C PHE A 37 -19.78 -11.74 -10.04
N ASP A 38 -20.44 -12.55 -10.87
CA ASP A 38 -20.86 -13.88 -10.45
C ASP A 38 -19.67 -14.79 -10.16
N LYS A 39 -18.54 -14.57 -10.82
CA LYS A 39 -17.29 -15.29 -10.55
C LYS A 39 -16.48 -14.70 -9.38
N LEU A 40 -16.60 -13.42 -9.11
CA LEU A 40 -15.87 -12.77 -8.02
C LEU A 40 -16.56 -12.89 -6.67
N THR A 41 -17.89 -12.80 -6.64
CA THR A 41 -18.70 -12.82 -5.40
C THR A 41 -18.54 -14.08 -4.55
N PRO A 42 -18.33 -15.30 -5.07
CA PRO A 42 -18.15 -16.48 -4.22
C PRO A 42 -16.88 -16.39 -3.35
N PHE A 43 -15.87 -15.65 -3.79
CA PHE A 43 -14.53 -15.66 -3.19
C PHE A 43 -14.17 -14.38 -2.45
N SER A 44 -14.91 -13.27 -2.68
CA SER A 44 -14.55 -11.97 -2.12
C SER A 44 -15.76 -11.22 -1.62
N ASN A 45 -15.53 -10.44 -0.56
CA ASN A 45 -16.53 -9.52 -0.02
C ASN A 45 -16.50 -8.15 -0.72
N PHE A 46 -15.32 -7.78 -1.25
CA PHE A 46 -15.07 -6.49 -1.86
C PHE A 46 -14.37 -6.62 -3.20
N LEU A 47 -14.65 -5.67 -4.08
CA LEU A 47 -13.80 -5.31 -5.21
C LEU A 47 -13.02 -4.06 -4.84
N MET A 48 -11.71 -4.17 -4.80
CA MET A 48 -10.83 -3.02 -4.59
C MET A 48 -10.70 -2.25 -5.90
N CYS A 49 -11.34 -1.10 -6.01
CA CYS A 49 -11.17 -0.23 -7.17
C CYS A 49 -9.75 0.34 -7.22
N LYS A 50 -9.27 0.74 -6.03
CA LYS A 50 -7.95 1.33 -5.85
C LYS A 50 -7.35 0.89 -4.52
N SER A 51 -6.07 0.54 -4.54
CA SER A 51 -5.28 0.28 -3.35
C SER A 51 -3.92 0.98 -3.49
N GLU A 52 -3.58 1.86 -2.57
CA GLU A 52 -2.35 2.63 -2.60
C GLU A 52 -1.57 2.46 -1.31
N LEU A 53 -0.27 2.27 -1.46
CA LEU A 53 0.70 2.33 -0.38
C LEU A 53 1.67 3.48 -0.67
N LEU A 54 1.62 4.50 0.17
CA LEU A 54 2.51 5.66 0.14
C LEU A 54 3.49 5.54 1.29
N ILE A 55 4.78 5.61 0.99
CA ILE A 55 5.86 5.38 1.93
C ILE A 55 6.79 6.58 1.86
N ASP A 56 7.06 7.20 2.99
CA ASP A 56 8.04 8.28 3.12
C ASP A 56 9.16 7.80 4.04
N VAL A 57 10.36 7.70 3.50
CA VAL A 57 11.58 7.27 4.20
C VAL A 57 12.42 8.50 4.47
N ASP A 58 12.70 8.78 5.76
CA ASP A 58 13.57 9.90 6.13
C ASP A 58 15.07 9.51 6.16
N ILE A 59 15.93 10.48 6.47
CA ILE A 59 17.39 10.27 6.51
C ILE A 59 17.85 9.39 7.67
N GLN A 60 17.02 9.12 8.67
CA GLN A 60 17.28 8.21 9.78
C GLN A 60 16.78 6.79 9.49
N GLY A 61 16.09 6.58 8.36
CA GLY A 61 15.45 5.32 8.05
C GLY A 61 14.10 5.11 8.76
N ASN A 62 13.53 6.16 9.33
CA ASN A 62 12.15 6.13 9.80
C ASN A 62 11.22 6.10 8.60
N VAL A 63 10.13 5.36 8.73
CA VAL A 63 9.20 5.14 7.64
C VAL A 63 7.79 5.54 8.03
N THR A 64 7.23 6.50 7.30
CA THR A 64 5.81 6.81 7.40
C THR A 64 5.06 6.10 6.28
N ARG A 65 4.15 5.20 6.63
CA ARG A 65 3.31 4.46 5.67
C ARG A 65 1.89 4.98 5.72
N THR A 66 1.35 5.36 4.57
CA THR A 66 -0.06 5.66 4.40
C THR A 66 -0.68 4.68 3.43
N VAL A 67 -1.64 3.91 3.92
CA VAL A 67 -2.46 3.02 3.10
C VAL A 67 -3.75 3.75 2.77
N LYS A 68 -4.13 3.78 1.49
CA LYS A 68 -5.42 4.30 1.02
C LYS A 68 -6.09 3.25 0.16
N SER A 69 -7.38 3.08 0.32
CA SER A 69 -8.14 2.17 -0.54
C SER A 69 -9.56 2.68 -0.79
N THR A 70 -10.06 2.35 -1.99
CA THR A 70 -11.46 2.51 -2.37
C THR A 70 -11.96 1.13 -2.77
N ALA A 71 -13.01 0.67 -2.12
CA ALA A 71 -13.57 -0.66 -2.31
C ALA A 71 -15.09 -0.59 -2.50
N ILE A 72 -15.61 -1.49 -3.35
CA ILE A 72 -17.04 -1.68 -3.56
C ILE A 72 -17.43 -2.97 -2.85
N ALA A 73 -18.48 -2.92 -2.03
CA ALA A 73 -19.07 -4.12 -1.44
C ALA A 73 -19.74 -4.96 -2.54
N LEU A 74 -19.42 -6.24 -2.60
CA LEU A 74 -20.01 -7.17 -3.58
C LEU A 74 -21.25 -7.88 -3.04
N ARG A 75 -21.47 -7.80 -1.72
CA ARG A 75 -22.61 -8.40 -1.00
C ARG A 75 -22.86 -7.64 0.31
N GLU A 76 -23.86 -8.06 1.07
CA GLU A 76 -24.09 -7.52 2.40
C GLU A 76 -22.91 -7.80 3.34
N ILE A 77 -22.41 -6.75 3.99
CA ILE A 77 -21.28 -6.83 4.91
C ILE A 77 -21.62 -6.08 6.20
N LYS A 78 -21.67 -6.83 7.31
CA LYS A 78 -21.91 -6.27 8.65
C LYS A 78 -20.62 -5.80 9.31
N THR A 79 -19.55 -6.56 9.10
CA THR A 79 -18.25 -6.30 9.73
C THR A 79 -17.10 -6.58 8.78
N ARG A 80 -16.01 -5.83 8.95
CA ARG A 80 -14.73 -6.07 8.27
C ARG A 80 -13.59 -5.99 9.27
N GLU A 81 -12.62 -6.88 9.16
CA GLU A 81 -11.40 -6.81 9.97
C GLU A 81 -10.23 -6.30 9.12
N ARG A 82 -9.43 -5.41 9.71
CA ARG A 82 -8.15 -4.94 9.18
C ARG A 82 -7.08 -5.20 10.23
N ILE A 83 -5.96 -5.76 9.80
CA ILE A 83 -4.83 -6.06 10.69
C ILE A 83 -3.67 -5.15 10.30
N ILE A 84 -3.11 -4.46 11.28
CA ILE A 84 -1.95 -3.61 11.14
C ILE A 84 -0.88 -4.16 12.07
N GLU A 85 0.25 -4.55 11.52
CA GLU A 85 1.39 -5.04 12.28
C GLU A 85 2.45 -3.95 12.38
N TYR A 86 2.94 -3.71 13.58
CA TYR A 86 4.12 -2.91 13.86
C TYR A 86 5.26 -3.83 14.23
N LEU A 87 6.34 -3.74 13.51
CA LEU A 87 7.54 -4.50 13.79
C LEU A 87 8.13 -4.02 15.10
N LYS A 88 8.71 -4.95 15.83
CA LYS A 88 9.31 -4.87 17.17
C LYS A 88 9.81 -3.47 17.51
N LEU A 89 9.00 -2.71 18.23
CA LEU A 89 9.39 -1.42 18.77
C LEU A 89 10.01 -1.67 20.15
N GLU A 90 11.25 -1.30 20.33
CA GLU A 90 12.04 -1.58 21.54
C GLU A 90 11.56 -0.83 22.81
N ASN A 91 10.49 -0.01 22.72
CA ASN A 91 10.06 0.83 23.83
C ASN A 91 8.56 0.68 24.15
N GLU A 92 8.22 0.77 25.44
CA GLU A 92 6.83 0.89 25.96
C GLU A 92 6.02 2.03 25.33
N ALA A 93 6.68 3.04 24.74
CA ALA A 93 6.04 4.10 23.94
C ALA A 93 5.19 3.55 22.79
N ALA A 94 5.50 2.37 22.29
CA ALA A 94 4.75 1.68 21.25
C ALA A 94 3.31 1.32 21.65
N LEU A 95 3.02 1.14 22.95
CA LEU A 95 1.66 0.89 23.45
C LEU A 95 0.77 2.14 23.35
N ASN A 96 1.36 3.33 23.26
CA ASN A 96 0.65 4.62 23.15
C ASN A 96 0.44 5.08 21.70
N ILE A 97 0.63 4.20 20.71
CA ILE A 97 0.41 4.55 19.31
C ILE A 97 -1.04 4.99 19.12
N SER A 98 -1.21 6.25 18.76
CA SER A 98 -2.51 6.77 18.32
C SER A 98 -2.81 6.25 16.92
N ILE A 99 -3.92 5.56 16.76
CA ILE A 99 -4.36 5.01 15.48
C ILE A 99 -5.63 5.74 15.10
N ASP A 100 -5.57 6.52 14.03
CA ASP A 100 -6.70 7.27 13.50
C ASP A 100 -7.02 6.83 12.06
N PRO A 101 -7.71 5.69 11.89
CA PRO A 101 -8.18 5.27 10.59
C PRO A 101 -9.33 6.17 10.13
N LYS A 102 -9.24 6.69 8.92
CA LYS A 102 -10.30 7.49 8.30
C LYS A 102 -11.14 6.60 7.40
N ILE A 103 -12.46 6.60 7.63
CA ILE A 103 -13.40 5.81 6.85
C ILE A 103 -14.52 6.71 6.39
N LYS A 104 -14.83 6.61 5.10
CA LYS A 104 -15.97 7.27 4.47
C LYS A 104 -16.77 6.24 3.69
N ILE A 105 -18.09 6.26 3.85
CA ILE A 105 -19.01 5.37 3.15
C ILE A 105 -19.85 6.22 2.21
N LYS A 106 -19.85 5.85 0.93
CA LYS A 106 -20.76 6.37 -0.08
C LYS A 106 -21.84 5.31 -0.35
N SER A 107 -23.07 5.63 -0.04
CA SER A 107 -24.23 4.75 -0.18
C SER A 107 -25.48 5.58 -0.46
N CYS A 108 -26.52 4.95 -1.04
CA CYS A 108 -27.85 5.56 -1.19
C CYS A 108 -28.51 5.86 0.18
N TYR A 109 -28.08 5.16 1.24
CA TYR A 109 -28.57 5.33 2.61
C TYR A 109 -27.48 5.86 3.49
N ARG A 110 -27.86 6.66 4.50
CA ARG A 110 -26.90 7.16 5.50
C ARG A 110 -26.40 6.01 6.37
N LYS A 111 -25.17 5.56 6.12
CA LYS A 111 -24.49 4.50 6.88
C LYS A 111 -23.38 5.07 7.74
N LYS A 112 -23.15 4.42 8.89
CA LYS A 112 -22.08 4.76 9.84
C LYS A 112 -21.15 3.57 9.97
N CYS A 113 -19.89 3.84 10.28
CA CYS A 113 -18.93 2.83 10.65
C CYS A 113 -18.45 3.09 12.08
N LYS A 114 -18.64 2.10 12.96
CA LYS A 114 -18.03 2.09 14.28
C LYS A 114 -16.76 1.26 14.21
N ILE A 115 -15.68 1.79 14.77
CA ILE A 115 -14.37 1.14 14.76
C ILE A 115 -14.06 0.67 16.16
N ASP A 116 -13.89 -0.64 16.32
CA ASP A 116 -13.38 -1.23 17.55
C ASP A 116 -11.91 -1.56 17.34
N ILE A 117 -11.04 -1.10 18.24
CA ILE A 117 -9.59 -1.25 18.16
C ILE A 117 -9.12 -2.19 19.25
N LYS A 118 -8.47 -3.29 18.87
CA LYS A 118 -7.80 -4.21 19.78
C LYS A 118 -6.31 -4.20 19.49
N LYS A 119 -5.49 -3.99 20.53
CA LYS A 119 -4.03 -4.10 20.46
C LYS A 119 -3.59 -5.37 21.16
N GLU A 120 -2.69 -6.11 20.57
CA GLU A 120 -2.10 -7.33 21.15
C GLU A 120 -0.62 -7.41 20.78
N ILE A 121 0.16 -8.07 21.60
CA ILE A 121 1.57 -8.35 21.32
C ILE A 121 1.67 -9.78 20.85
N SER A 122 2.28 -10.01 19.68
CA SER A 122 2.54 -11.35 19.16
C SER A 122 3.64 -12.06 19.92
N GLU A 123 3.75 -13.37 19.76
CA GLU A 123 4.85 -14.17 20.34
C GLU A 123 6.25 -13.70 19.90
N SER A 124 6.32 -13.10 18.69
CA SER A 124 7.56 -12.49 18.16
C SER A 124 7.86 -11.09 18.73
N GLY A 125 7.00 -10.56 19.59
CA GLY A 125 7.14 -9.22 20.18
C GLY A 125 6.63 -8.08 19.27
N ASN A 126 6.00 -8.39 18.14
CA ASN A 126 5.38 -7.38 17.28
C ASN A 126 4.05 -6.93 17.87
N ILE A 127 3.71 -5.65 17.66
CA ILE A 127 2.39 -5.14 18.05
C ILE A 127 1.43 -5.34 16.89
N ILE A 128 0.37 -6.08 17.16
CA ILE A 128 -0.72 -6.31 16.21
C ILE A 128 -1.90 -5.45 16.63
N VAL A 129 -2.36 -4.61 15.72
CA VAL A 129 -3.56 -3.82 15.89
C VAL A 129 -4.66 -4.38 14.99
N ARG A 130 -5.73 -4.86 15.60
CA ARG A 130 -6.93 -5.31 14.90
C ARG A 130 -7.97 -4.22 14.92
N LEU A 131 -8.36 -3.76 13.74
CA LEU A 131 -9.45 -2.81 13.55
C LEU A 131 -10.67 -3.61 13.10
N ARG A 132 -11.70 -3.65 13.93
CA ARG A 132 -13.00 -4.20 13.54
C ARG A 132 -13.93 -3.08 13.14
N LEU A 133 -14.27 -3.05 11.88
CA LEU A 133 -15.17 -2.07 11.27
C LEU A 133 -16.59 -2.65 11.32
N ASN A 134 -17.48 -2.02 12.04
CA ASN A 134 -18.89 -2.42 12.17
C ASN A 134 -19.76 -1.40 11.43
N TYR A 135 -20.52 -1.85 10.44
CA TYR A 135 -21.35 -0.98 9.59
C TYR A 135 -22.81 -1.00 10.07
N GLU A 136 -23.38 0.19 10.28
CA GLU A 136 -24.74 0.38 10.75
C GLU A 136 -25.50 1.41 9.89
N PRO A 137 -26.48 0.99 9.09
CA PRO A 137 -26.80 -0.40 8.70
C PRO A 137 -25.66 -1.07 7.92
N PRO A 138 -25.71 -2.41 7.69
CA PRO A 138 -24.70 -3.14 6.91
C PRO A 138 -24.47 -2.51 5.55
N LEU A 139 -23.26 -2.67 5.01
CA LEU A 139 -23.01 -2.33 3.60
C LEU A 139 -23.82 -3.29 2.72
N GLU A 140 -24.37 -2.76 1.65
CA GLU A 140 -25.05 -3.51 0.59
C GLU A 140 -24.16 -3.62 -0.64
N ALA A 141 -24.48 -4.54 -1.53
CA ALA A 141 -23.79 -4.63 -2.81
C ALA A 141 -23.88 -3.28 -3.56
N GLY A 142 -22.73 -2.78 -4.00
CA GLY A 142 -22.61 -1.49 -4.66
C GLY A 142 -22.24 -0.32 -3.73
N ASP A 143 -22.31 -0.48 -2.41
CA ASP A 143 -21.81 0.55 -1.49
C ASP A 143 -20.28 0.68 -1.59
N VAL A 144 -19.79 1.91 -1.48
CA VAL A 144 -18.37 2.22 -1.60
C VAL A 144 -17.78 2.56 -0.23
N GLU A 145 -16.69 1.87 0.14
CA GLU A 145 -15.85 2.18 1.28
C GLU A 145 -14.57 2.89 0.82
N GLU A 146 -14.30 4.07 1.34
CA GLU A 146 -13.01 4.74 1.28
C GLU A 146 -12.32 4.59 2.64
N TYR A 147 -11.12 4.02 2.65
CA TYR A 147 -10.33 3.77 3.85
C TYR A 147 -8.96 4.41 3.72
N SER A 148 -8.49 5.03 4.78
CA SER A 148 -7.13 5.56 4.86
C SER A 148 -6.58 5.34 6.26
N PHE A 149 -5.29 5.00 6.33
CA PHE A 149 -4.58 4.76 7.58
C PHE A 149 -3.12 5.18 7.43
N THR A 150 -2.56 5.82 8.44
CA THR A 150 -1.14 6.21 8.48
C THR A 150 -0.48 5.64 9.72
N LYS A 151 0.73 5.08 9.57
CA LYS A 151 1.59 4.63 10.67
C LYS A 151 3.03 5.09 10.45
N MET A 152 3.79 5.19 11.54
CA MET A 152 5.23 5.44 11.51
C MET A 152 5.96 4.28 12.18
N ASP A 153 7.00 3.79 11.53
CA ASP A 153 7.95 2.83 12.07
C ASP A 153 9.33 3.50 12.18
N LEU A 154 9.97 3.44 13.34
CA LEU A 154 11.26 4.07 13.60
C LEU A 154 12.40 3.14 13.22
N ASN A 155 13.45 3.70 12.58
CA ASN A 155 14.68 2.97 12.22
C ASN A 155 14.42 1.65 11.49
N LEU A 156 13.39 1.61 10.64
CA LEU A 156 12.99 0.38 9.96
C LEU A 156 13.95 0.01 8.84
N HIS A 157 14.34 1.00 8.03
CA HIS A 157 15.24 0.79 6.91
C HIS A 157 16.66 1.21 7.24
N ARG A 158 17.61 0.43 6.76
CA ARG A 158 19.00 0.87 6.72
C ARG A 158 19.17 1.91 5.63
N MET A 159 19.88 2.98 5.94
CA MET A 159 20.14 4.06 4.96
C MET A 159 21.46 3.87 4.22
N PHE A 160 22.32 2.98 4.67
CA PHE A 160 23.56 2.62 4.03
C PHE A 160 24.02 1.21 4.48
N LYS A 161 24.92 0.60 3.71
CA LYS A 161 25.65 -0.63 4.04
C LYS A 161 27.11 -0.31 4.34
N GLU A 162 27.77 -1.18 5.12
CA GLU A 162 29.15 -0.92 5.57
C GLU A 162 30.16 -1.08 4.43
N ASN A 163 29.95 -2.04 3.55
CA ASN A 163 30.83 -2.32 2.40
C ASN A 163 30.03 -2.79 1.19
N ASP A 164 30.68 -2.87 0.03
CA ASP A 164 30.04 -3.26 -1.23
C ASP A 164 29.71 -4.76 -1.34
N GLU A 165 30.36 -5.58 -0.53
CA GLU A 165 30.14 -7.04 -0.54
C GLU A 165 28.81 -7.41 0.12
N GLU A 166 28.25 -6.52 0.93
CA GLU A 166 26.96 -6.73 1.55
C GLU A 166 25.82 -6.52 0.55
N GLU A 167 25.17 -7.60 0.12
CA GLU A 167 23.97 -7.51 -0.70
C GLU A 167 22.74 -7.13 0.14
N THR A 168 22.64 -5.87 0.49
CA THR A 168 21.50 -5.36 1.24
C THR A 168 20.47 -4.75 0.31
N VAL A 169 19.30 -5.35 0.28
CA VAL A 169 18.14 -4.89 -0.47
C VAL A 169 17.03 -4.55 0.52
N GLU A 170 16.55 -3.33 0.47
CA GLU A 170 15.39 -2.88 1.22
C GLU A 170 14.13 -3.00 0.35
N LEU A 171 12.97 -3.20 0.98
CA LEU A 171 11.72 -3.30 0.25
C LEU A 171 10.53 -2.80 1.05
N GLU A 172 9.51 -2.38 0.29
CA GLU A 172 8.20 -2.04 0.81
C GLU A 172 7.10 -2.68 -0.03
N GLY A 173 6.16 -3.35 0.64
CA GLY A 173 5.19 -4.20 -0.02
C GLY A 173 3.74 -3.91 0.30
N LEU A 174 2.90 -4.06 -0.73
CA LEU A 174 1.45 -4.00 -0.67
C LEU A 174 0.87 -5.41 -0.84
N LYS A 175 0.15 -5.86 0.18
CA LYS A 175 -0.55 -7.15 0.14
C LYS A 175 -1.90 -6.98 -0.54
N ILE A 176 -2.11 -7.73 -1.62
CA ILE A 176 -3.36 -7.78 -2.37
C ILE A 176 -4.06 -9.11 -2.03
N ILE A 177 -5.13 -9.03 -1.27
CA ILE A 177 -5.90 -10.21 -0.82
C ILE A 177 -7.32 -10.27 -1.40
N GLU A 178 -7.76 -9.19 -2.02
CA GLU A 178 -9.07 -9.05 -2.65
C GLU A 178 -8.87 -8.74 -4.14
N PRO A 179 -9.84 -9.06 -5.01
CA PRO A 179 -9.81 -8.63 -6.40
C PRO A 179 -9.56 -7.12 -6.48
N THR A 180 -8.53 -6.72 -7.21
CA THR A 180 -8.08 -5.34 -7.26
C THR A 180 -7.96 -4.89 -8.70
N LEU A 181 -8.56 -3.74 -9.05
CA LEU A 181 -8.46 -3.16 -10.40
C LEU A 181 -7.15 -2.42 -10.59
N PHE A 182 -6.78 -1.62 -9.59
CA PHE A 182 -5.59 -0.80 -9.62
C PHE A 182 -4.90 -0.78 -8.26
N ALA A 183 -3.59 -0.99 -8.27
CA ALA A 183 -2.75 -0.80 -7.10
C ALA A 183 -1.55 0.08 -7.44
N ARG A 184 -1.11 0.88 -6.46
CA ARG A 184 0.06 1.75 -6.58
C ARG A 184 0.91 1.64 -5.33
N ILE A 185 2.21 1.53 -5.53
CA ILE A 185 3.22 1.63 -4.48
C ILE A 185 4.10 2.83 -4.80
N THR A 186 4.20 3.75 -3.86
CA THR A 186 5.05 4.94 -3.98
C THR A 186 6.00 4.98 -2.80
N VAL A 187 7.29 5.02 -3.07
CA VAL A 187 8.33 5.17 -2.06
C VAL A 187 9.05 6.49 -2.29
N THR A 188 9.10 7.30 -1.26
CA THR A 188 9.66 8.64 -1.31
C THR A 188 10.89 8.72 -0.41
N PHE A 189 11.95 9.31 -0.93
CA PHE A 189 13.20 9.56 -0.23
C PHE A 189 13.54 11.05 -0.26
N PRO A 190 14.41 11.54 0.62
CA PRO A 190 14.97 12.87 0.50
C PRO A 190 15.69 13.05 -0.86
N LEU A 191 15.61 14.25 -1.43
CA LEU A 191 16.21 14.55 -2.73
C LEU A 191 17.71 14.21 -2.75
N ASN A 192 18.15 13.65 -3.89
CA ASN A 192 19.53 13.21 -4.13
C ASN A 192 20.03 12.11 -3.17
N TYR A 193 19.13 11.43 -2.46
CA TYR A 193 19.51 10.21 -1.76
C TYR A 193 20.15 9.23 -2.76
N PRO A 194 21.38 8.72 -2.48
CA PRO A 194 22.16 7.99 -3.49
C PRO A 194 21.75 6.52 -3.61
N LEU A 195 20.51 6.28 -4.06
CA LEU A 195 20.07 4.93 -4.41
C LEU A 195 21.00 4.31 -5.44
N LYS A 196 21.47 3.08 -5.20
CA LYS A 196 22.36 2.34 -6.13
C LYS A 196 21.60 1.71 -7.28
N GLU A 197 20.54 1.02 -6.98
CA GLU A 197 19.64 0.44 -7.97
C GLU A 197 18.21 0.50 -7.47
N GLU A 198 17.35 1.01 -8.29
CA GLU A 198 15.91 0.86 -8.21
C GLU A 198 15.50 -0.24 -9.18
N LYS A 199 15.20 -1.42 -8.69
CA LYS A 199 14.72 -2.49 -9.54
C LYS A 199 13.48 -3.14 -8.99
N TYR A 200 12.51 -3.29 -9.89
CA TYR A 200 11.50 -4.32 -9.96
C TYR A 200 10.45 -4.32 -8.87
N VAL A 201 9.24 -4.49 -9.31
CA VAL A 201 8.19 -5.02 -8.46
C VAL A 201 8.42 -6.50 -8.33
N LEU A 202 8.71 -6.92 -7.12
CA LEU A 202 8.80 -8.31 -6.75
C LEU A 202 7.41 -8.79 -6.32
N GLY A 203 6.98 -9.94 -6.79
CA GLY A 203 5.72 -10.57 -6.40
C GLY A 203 5.96 -11.84 -5.60
N ALA A 204 5.27 -12.00 -4.49
CA ALA A 204 5.23 -13.25 -3.74
C ALA A 204 3.79 -13.78 -3.68
N PHE A 205 3.58 -14.97 -4.18
CA PHE A 205 2.28 -15.66 -4.19
C PHE A 205 2.02 -16.38 -2.85
N SER A 206 2.38 -15.78 -1.73
CA SER A 206 2.15 -16.35 -0.40
C SER A 206 1.14 -15.52 0.37
N ALA A 207 0.22 -16.20 1.04
CA ALA A 207 -0.75 -15.57 1.92
C ALA A 207 -0.11 -14.94 3.17
N SER A 208 1.13 -15.30 3.50
CA SER A 208 1.87 -14.79 4.63
C SER A 208 3.35 -14.59 4.26
N PRO A 209 3.70 -13.45 3.63
CA PRO A 209 5.12 -13.12 3.49
C PRO A 209 5.67 -12.79 4.89
N THR A 210 6.42 -13.71 5.46
CA THR A 210 7.34 -13.36 6.54
C THR A 210 8.51 -12.61 5.92
N MET A 211 9.12 -11.65 6.64
CA MET A 211 10.26 -10.85 6.14
C MET A 211 11.46 -11.69 5.66
N ASN A 212 11.52 -12.97 6.01
CA ASN A 212 12.55 -13.90 5.55
C ASN A 212 12.23 -14.57 4.20
N ALA A 213 11.17 -14.17 3.52
CA ALA A 213 10.69 -14.82 2.28
C ALA A 213 11.27 -14.20 0.99
N TRP A 214 12.40 -13.49 1.05
CA TRP A 214 13.09 -12.94 -0.12
C TRP A 214 13.33 -13.95 -1.23
N ASN A 215 13.66 -15.18 -0.86
CA ASN A 215 13.88 -16.27 -1.81
C ASN A 215 12.62 -16.69 -2.58
N ASN A 216 11.43 -16.21 -2.16
CA ASN A 216 10.15 -16.53 -2.78
C ASN A 216 9.60 -15.39 -3.65
N TYR A 217 10.29 -14.25 -3.74
CA TYR A 217 9.89 -13.17 -4.61
C TYR A 217 10.35 -13.43 -6.05
N VAL A 218 9.42 -13.24 -6.97
CA VAL A 218 9.66 -13.36 -8.41
C VAL A 218 9.60 -11.96 -9.01
N ASP A 219 10.54 -11.65 -9.90
CA ASP A 219 10.48 -10.42 -10.68
C ASP A 219 9.22 -10.43 -11.56
N MET A 220 8.39 -9.42 -11.39
CA MET A 220 7.11 -9.28 -12.10
C MET A 220 7.26 -8.50 -13.40
N ASN A 221 8.47 -8.04 -13.75
CA ASN A 221 8.74 -7.18 -14.92
C ASN A 221 7.84 -5.92 -14.94
N VAL A 222 7.40 -5.45 -13.79
CA VAL A 222 6.64 -4.21 -13.68
C VAL A 222 7.63 -3.06 -13.46
N PRO A 223 7.61 -2.03 -14.31
CA PRO A 223 8.55 -0.94 -14.21
C PRO A 223 8.33 -0.12 -12.92
N VAL A 224 9.42 0.34 -12.35
CA VAL A 224 9.43 1.38 -11.33
C VAL A 224 9.81 2.68 -11.99
N GLU A 225 8.91 3.65 -11.96
CA GLU A 225 9.17 5.00 -12.44
C GLU A 225 9.89 5.81 -11.37
N LYS A 226 10.96 6.50 -11.76
CA LYS A 226 11.74 7.39 -10.88
C LYS A 226 11.52 8.83 -11.27
N THR A 227 10.99 9.61 -10.37
CA THR A 227 10.74 11.04 -10.56
C THR A 227 11.35 11.87 -9.45
N ARG A 228 11.43 13.20 -9.68
CA ARG A 228 11.85 14.17 -8.68
C ARG A 228 10.78 15.25 -8.57
N GLU A 229 10.29 15.47 -7.35
CA GLU A 229 9.30 16.50 -7.08
C GLU A 229 9.71 17.30 -5.85
N GLY A 230 9.99 18.59 -6.05
CA GLY A 230 10.49 19.47 -4.98
C GLY A 230 11.79 18.93 -4.38
N ASP A 231 11.78 18.65 -3.09
CA ASP A 231 12.89 18.11 -2.30
C ASP A 231 12.86 16.58 -2.13
N LYS A 232 12.10 15.89 -2.97
CA LYS A 232 11.86 14.45 -2.89
C LYS A 232 12.32 13.70 -4.14
N LEU A 233 12.87 12.51 -3.91
CA LEU A 233 13.08 11.46 -4.90
C LEU A 233 11.95 10.44 -4.74
N ILE A 234 11.23 10.13 -5.80
CA ILE A 234 10.03 9.30 -5.76
C ILE A 234 10.20 8.10 -6.68
N LEU A 235 9.96 6.90 -6.14
CA LEU A 235 9.83 5.66 -6.87
C LEU A 235 8.35 5.28 -6.89
N THR A 236 7.79 5.07 -8.08
CA THR A 236 6.38 4.70 -8.24
C THR A 236 6.25 3.46 -9.10
N SER A 237 5.42 2.53 -8.66
CA SER A 237 4.99 1.40 -9.47
C SER A 237 3.47 1.30 -9.49
N GLU A 238 2.92 1.08 -10.68
CA GLU A 238 1.49 0.92 -10.93
C GLU A 238 1.18 -0.49 -11.40
N LEU A 239 0.22 -1.13 -10.75
CA LEU A 239 -0.22 -2.49 -11.01
C LEU A 239 -1.68 -2.46 -11.47
N TRP A 240 -1.93 -2.94 -12.68
CA TRP A 240 -3.26 -3.04 -13.25
C TRP A 240 -3.76 -4.47 -13.19
N LYS A 241 -4.90 -4.70 -12.52
CA LYS A 241 -5.47 -6.04 -12.27
C LYS A 241 -4.40 -7.00 -11.71
N PRO A 242 -3.75 -6.66 -10.59
CA PRO A 242 -2.74 -7.52 -10.00
C PRO A 242 -3.34 -8.89 -9.65
N ILE A 243 -2.54 -9.91 -9.79
CA ILE A 243 -2.92 -11.27 -9.34
C ILE A 243 -3.09 -11.26 -7.83
N PHE A 244 -4.07 -11.99 -7.30
CA PHE A 244 -4.32 -12.13 -5.88
C PHE A 244 -4.63 -13.61 -5.52
N PRO A 245 -4.36 -14.07 -4.30
CA PRO A 245 -3.64 -13.37 -3.25
C PRO A 245 -2.13 -13.26 -3.56
N ALA A 246 -1.57 -12.07 -3.44
CA ALA A 246 -0.15 -11.84 -3.65
C ALA A 246 0.34 -10.62 -2.86
N THR A 247 1.64 -10.52 -2.63
CA THR A 247 2.30 -9.31 -2.14
C THR A 247 3.20 -8.77 -3.24
N TYR A 248 3.06 -7.49 -3.56
CA TYR A 248 3.91 -6.77 -4.50
C TYR A 248 4.77 -5.81 -3.72
N ALA A 249 6.07 -5.77 -4.02
CA ALA A 249 6.99 -4.91 -3.30
C ALA A 249 7.89 -4.14 -4.27
N VAL A 250 8.10 -2.86 -4.00
CA VAL A 250 9.18 -2.08 -4.60
C VAL A 250 10.43 -2.33 -3.79
N ALA A 251 11.51 -2.71 -4.46
CA ALA A 251 12.78 -3.01 -3.85
C ALA A 251 13.86 -2.03 -4.33
N TRP A 252 14.80 -1.70 -3.47
CA TRP A 252 15.92 -0.83 -3.79
C TRP A 252 17.21 -1.25 -3.08
N ARG A 253 18.36 -0.88 -3.67
CA ARG A 253 19.67 -1.05 -3.04
C ARG A 253 20.12 0.25 -2.40
N ILE A 254 20.64 0.15 -1.19
CA ILE A 254 21.17 1.29 -0.42
C ILE A 254 22.65 1.56 -0.79
N PRO A 255 23.13 2.81 -0.60
CA PRO A 255 24.52 3.17 -0.83
C PRO A 255 25.46 2.55 0.21
N ILE A 256 26.76 2.59 -0.05
CA ILE A 256 27.77 2.35 0.97
C ILE A 256 27.90 3.56 1.89
N ARG A 257 28.45 3.36 3.10
CA ARG A 257 28.60 4.40 4.14
C ARG A 257 29.25 5.68 3.60
N GLU A 258 30.36 5.56 2.87
CA GLU A 258 31.09 6.72 2.34
C GLU A 258 30.26 7.60 1.39
N GLU A 259 29.41 6.98 0.57
CA GLU A 259 28.53 7.72 -0.34
C GLU A 259 27.41 8.42 0.44
N PHE A 260 26.89 7.75 1.45
CA PHE A 260 25.86 8.33 2.32
C PHE A 260 26.41 9.50 3.13
N GLU A 261 27.62 9.42 3.67
CA GLU A 261 28.27 10.51 4.40
C GLU A 261 28.59 11.72 3.48
N ARG A 262 29.02 11.46 2.24
CA ARG A 262 29.17 12.52 1.23
C ARG A 262 27.84 13.21 0.93
N TYR A 263 26.78 12.44 0.80
CA TYR A 263 25.43 12.96 0.61
C TYR A 263 25.00 13.86 1.78
N LEU A 264 25.15 13.41 3.02
CA LEU A 264 24.81 14.21 4.21
C LEU A 264 25.63 15.52 4.29
N SER A 265 26.91 15.45 3.93
CA SER A 265 27.79 16.62 3.90
C SER A 265 27.38 17.65 2.85
N SER A 266 26.89 17.19 1.70
CA SER A 266 26.38 18.06 0.63
C SER A 266 25.08 18.77 1.02
N ARG A 267 24.17 18.07 1.72
CA ARG A 267 22.92 18.66 2.22
C ARG A 267 23.16 19.78 3.23
N LYS A 268 24.03 19.56 4.21
CA LYS A 268 24.36 20.60 5.20
C LYS A 268 24.89 21.89 4.58
N LYS A 269 25.55 21.81 3.43
CA LYS A 269 26.04 22.99 2.69
C LYS A 269 24.94 23.74 1.93
N GLN A 270 23.81 23.08 1.64
CA GLN A 270 22.66 23.69 0.94
C GLN A 270 21.69 24.38 1.90
N GLU A 271 21.67 23.93 3.17
CA GLU A 271 20.77 24.44 4.22
C GLU A 271 21.38 25.66 4.95
N ASN A 272 22.69 25.96 4.77
CA ASN A 272 23.40 27.15 5.25
C ASN A 272 23.57 28.19 4.13
#